data_6642de87c8bae9a6e47593efb9b3906f
#
_entry.id   6642de87c8bae9a6e47593efb9b3906f
#
_cell.length_a   1.000
_cell.length_b   1.000
_cell.length_c   1.000
_cell.angle_alpha   90.00
_cell.angle_beta   90.00
_cell.angle_gamma   90.00
#
_symmetry.space_group_name_H-M   'P 1'
#
loop_
_entity.id
_entity.type
_entity.pdbx_description
1 polymer ?
#
loop_
_entity_poly.entity_id
_entity_poly.type
_entity_poly.pdbx_seq_one_letter_code
_entity_poly.pdbx_strand_id
1 'polypeptide(L)'
;MVLCGDMHRVFEIGPVFRAEDSNTNRHLCEFTGLDIEMVFYEHYFEILDLLADMFVAIFNGLEERYAKELKVVGEQYPFEPFKCKNVRLSFKEGVKLLADNGFTQDPLQDLSTENEKTLGRLVREKYDTDFYMLYGYPTNARPFYTMLDPHDDNYTNSYDFFMRGEEITSGAQRIHEPEFLAKRAAHHGIPVATIQEYIDAFKYGCPPHGGCGIGLERVVKLYCGIRNIRKCSLFPRDPKRLRP
;
A
#
# COMPACT_ATOMS: atom_id res chain seq x y z
N MET A 1 -17.28 -2.57 5.20
CA MET A 1 -18.59 -3.01 5.75
C MET A 1 -18.67 -2.79 7.27
N VAL A 2 -17.70 -3.22 8.08
CA VAL A 2 -17.73 -3.10 9.55
C VAL A 2 -17.88 -1.65 10.03
N LEU A 3 -17.30 -0.68 9.32
CA LEU A 3 -17.45 0.76 9.63
C LEU A 3 -18.91 1.26 9.57
N CYS A 4 -19.77 0.61 8.76
CA CYS A 4 -21.20 0.93 8.72
C CYS A 4 -21.94 0.56 10.02
N GLY A 5 -21.29 -0.18 10.93
CA GLY A 5 -21.79 -0.54 12.26
C GLY A 5 -21.22 0.31 13.38
N ASP A 6 -20.92 1.59 13.11
CA ASP A 6 -20.37 2.57 14.07
C ASP A 6 -18.98 2.23 14.64
N MET A 7 -18.23 1.37 13.96
CA MET A 7 -16.82 1.13 14.31
C MET A 7 -15.94 2.10 13.50
N HIS A 8 -15.50 3.18 14.10
CA HIS A 8 -14.80 4.25 13.38
C HIS A 8 -13.37 3.88 12.95
N ARG A 9 -12.74 2.91 13.59
CA ARG A 9 -11.42 2.40 13.23
C ARG A 9 -11.37 0.89 13.44
N VAL A 10 -10.93 0.19 12.42
CA VAL A 10 -10.84 -1.28 12.43
C VAL A 10 -9.47 -1.69 11.93
N PHE A 11 -8.88 -2.68 12.55
CA PHE A 11 -7.69 -3.35 12.03
C PHE A 11 -7.80 -4.86 12.22
N GLU A 12 -7.10 -5.59 11.35
CA GLU A 12 -6.95 -7.04 11.45
C GLU A 12 -5.49 -7.41 11.22
N ILE A 13 -4.98 -8.35 12.00
CA ILE A 13 -3.66 -8.98 11.76
C ILE A 13 -3.91 -10.48 11.66
N GLY A 14 -3.65 -11.04 10.49
CA GLY A 14 -3.95 -12.45 10.26
C GLY A 14 -3.36 -12.98 8.95
N PRO A 15 -3.54 -14.29 8.69
CA PRO A 15 -3.08 -14.91 7.45
C PRO A 15 -3.92 -14.48 6.26
N VAL A 16 -3.24 -14.08 5.18
CA VAL A 16 -3.84 -13.76 3.89
C VAL A 16 -3.43 -14.80 2.87
N PHE A 17 -4.40 -15.28 2.09
CA PHE A 17 -4.20 -16.26 1.03
C PHE A 17 -4.51 -15.63 -0.32
N ARG A 18 -3.59 -15.77 -1.27
CA ARG A 18 -3.77 -15.30 -2.64
C ARG A 18 -3.42 -16.42 -3.62
N ALA A 19 -4.24 -16.59 -4.65
CA ALA A 19 -3.91 -17.43 -5.80
C ALA A 19 -2.87 -16.72 -6.67
N GLU A 20 -1.67 -16.55 -6.13
CA GLU A 20 -0.56 -15.86 -6.78
C GLU A 20 0.05 -16.77 -7.84
N ASP A 21 0.07 -16.35 -9.09
CA ASP A 21 0.69 -17.07 -10.21
C ASP A 21 2.14 -16.63 -10.46
N SER A 22 2.53 -15.49 -9.90
CA SER A 22 3.86 -14.90 -10.06
C SER A 22 4.89 -15.54 -9.13
N ASN A 23 5.86 -16.25 -9.69
CA ASN A 23 6.95 -16.83 -8.90
C ASN A 23 8.16 -15.90 -8.80
N THR A 24 7.95 -14.69 -8.28
CA THR A 24 8.99 -13.68 -8.09
C THR A 24 9.55 -13.69 -6.67
N ASN A 25 10.58 -12.89 -6.42
CA ASN A 25 11.17 -12.71 -5.10
C ASN A 25 10.35 -11.77 -4.16
N ARG A 26 9.21 -11.26 -4.64
CA ARG A 26 8.33 -10.31 -3.93
C ARG A 26 6.95 -10.88 -3.58
N HIS A 27 6.62 -12.09 -4.04
CA HIS A 27 5.29 -12.67 -3.90
C HIS A 27 5.29 -13.99 -3.13
N LEU A 28 4.26 -14.15 -2.30
CA LEU A 28 3.91 -15.38 -1.57
C LEU A 28 2.43 -15.68 -1.77
N CYS A 29 2.04 -16.96 -1.75
CA CYS A 29 0.63 -17.39 -1.76
C CYS A 29 -0.04 -17.27 -0.39
N GLU A 30 0.74 -17.27 0.69
CA GLU A 30 0.31 -17.06 2.07
C GLU A 30 1.27 -16.11 2.76
N PHE A 31 0.75 -15.10 3.42
CA PHE A 31 1.51 -14.11 4.17
C PHE A 31 0.68 -13.54 5.32
N THR A 32 1.32 -12.83 6.24
CA THR A 32 0.62 -12.11 7.30
C THR A 32 0.22 -10.73 6.81
N GLY A 33 -1.07 -10.45 6.81
CA GLY A 33 -1.64 -9.13 6.52
C GLY A 33 -1.83 -8.32 7.79
N LEU A 34 -1.59 -7.03 7.70
CA LEU A 34 -2.10 -6.00 8.60
C LEU A 34 -3.02 -5.11 7.77
N ASP A 35 -4.31 -5.23 7.99
CA ASP A 35 -5.34 -4.49 7.28
C ASP A 35 -5.92 -3.43 8.20
N ILE A 36 -6.09 -2.21 7.68
CA ILE A 36 -6.62 -1.06 8.41
C ILE A 36 -7.67 -0.39 7.56
N GLU A 37 -8.80 -0.06 8.19
CA GLU A 37 -9.84 0.76 7.59
C GLU A 37 -10.37 1.73 8.63
N MET A 38 -10.52 3.03 8.28
CA MET A 38 -10.97 4.06 9.21
C MET A 38 -11.88 5.10 8.57
N VAL A 39 -12.77 5.63 9.36
CA VAL A 39 -13.54 6.84 9.04
C VAL A 39 -12.62 8.05 9.14
N PHE A 40 -12.79 9.01 8.24
CA PHE A 40 -12.19 10.33 8.34
C PHE A 40 -13.26 11.42 8.22
N TYR A 41 -12.98 12.63 8.70
CA TYR A 41 -13.98 13.69 8.82
C TYR A 41 -13.82 14.81 7.82
N GLU A 42 -12.60 15.16 7.46
CA GLU A 42 -12.33 16.26 6.54
C GLU A 42 -11.69 15.78 5.24
N HIS A 43 -10.58 15.04 5.34
CA HIS A 43 -9.82 14.65 4.17
C HIS A 43 -9.14 13.29 4.37
N TYR A 44 -9.02 12.49 3.30
CA TYR A 44 -8.36 11.18 3.37
C TYR A 44 -6.88 11.23 3.79
N PHE A 45 -6.27 12.41 3.86
CA PHE A 45 -4.93 12.60 4.43
C PHE A 45 -4.87 12.24 5.92
N GLU A 46 -5.99 12.28 6.65
CA GLU A 46 -6.04 11.76 8.03
C GLU A 46 -5.61 10.29 8.10
N ILE A 47 -5.92 9.51 7.05
CA ILE A 47 -5.48 8.10 6.95
C ILE A 47 -3.97 8.04 6.68
N LEU A 48 -3.46 8.86 5.76
CA LEU A 48 -2.03 8.89 5.44
C LEU A 48 -1.20 9.27 6.66
N ASP A 49 -1.66 10.25 7.45
CA ASP A 49 -0.99 10.69 8.67
C ASP A 49 -0.93 9.57 9.69
N LEU A 50 -2.07 8.90 9.96
CA LEU A 50 -2.12 7.76 10.89
C LEU A 50 -1.21 6.61 10.43
N LEU A 51 -1.23 6.25 9.16
CA LEU A 51 -0.40 5.18 8.62
C LEU A 51 1.09 5.53 8.67
N ALA A 52 1.45 6.78 8.36
CA ALA A 52 2.82 7.24 8.45
C ALA A 52 3.36 7.17 9.89
N ASP A 53 2.58 7.65 10.86
CA ASP A 53 2.93 7.58 12.29
C ASP A 53 3.04 6.13 12.78
N MET A 54 2.14 5.24 12.32
CA MET A 54 2.21 3.82 12.62
C MET A 54 3.51 3.19 12.09
N PHE A 55 3.90 3.46 10.84
CA PHE A 55 5.15 2.93 10.28
C PHE A 55 6.37 3.46 11.02
N VAL A 56 6.40 4.76 11.34
CA VAL A 56 7.48 5.35 12.17
C VAL A 56 7.55 4.66 13.54
N ALA A 57 6.42 4.42 14.19
CA ALA A 57 6.37 3.70 15.47
C ALA A 57 6.87 2.24 15.34
N ILE A 58 6.53 1.55 14.24
CA ILE A 58 7.05 0.19 13.94
C ILE A 58 8.57 0.22 13.79
N PHE A 59 9.11 1.14 12.99
CA PHE A 59 10.56 1.22 12.73
C PHE A 59 11.35 1.57 14.00
N ASN A 60 10.89 2.55 14.79
CA ASN A 60 11.49 2.88 16.08
C ASN A 60 11.40 1.69 17.05
N GLY A 61 10.25 1.01 17.11
CA GLY A 61 10.07 -0.16 17.96
C GLY A 61 10.97 -1.33 17.58
N LEU A 62 11.27 -1.51 16.30
CA LEU A 62 12.24 -2.51 15.84
C LEU A 62 13.66 -2.18 16.34
N GLU A 63 14.10 -0.95 16.24
CA GLU A 63 15.42 -0.51 16.69
C GLU A 63 15.57 -0.58 18.22
N GLU A 64 14.54 -0.16 18.97
CA GLU A 64 14.59 -0.11 20.42
C GLU A 64 14.43 -1.48 21.09
N ARG A 65 13.53 -2.31 20.60
CA ARG A 65 13.13 -3.56 21.26
C ARG A 65 13.77 -4.80 20.68
N TYR A 66 14.16 -4.77 19.39
CA TYR A 66 14.66 -5.92 18.64
C TYR A 66 16.08 -5.72 18.09
N ALA A 67 16.87 -4.83 18.72
CA ALA A 67 18.26 -4.54 18.32
C ALA A 67 19.16 -5.79 18.29
N LYS A 68 18.92 -6.76 19.18
CA LYS A 68 19.68 -8.02 19.21
C LYS A 68 19.39 -8.90 18.01
N GLU A 69 18.10 -9.04 17.69
CA GLU A 69 17.61 -9.81 16.54
C GLU A 69 18.06 -9.16 15.23
N LEU A 70 17.96 -7.83 15.12
CA LEU A 70 18.45 -7.08 13.96
C LEU A 70 19.95 -7.26 13.76
N LYS A 71 20.74 -7.31 14.83
CA LYS A 71 22.17 -7.59 14.75
C LYS A 71 22.45 -8.99 14.18
N VAL A 72 21.75 -10.01 14.67
CA VAL A 72 21.90 -11.41 14.17
C VAL A 72 21.51 -11.50 12.69
N VAL A 73 20.42 -10.84 12.30
CA VAL A 73 20.02 -10.77 10.88
C VAL A 73 21.07 -10.05 10.04
N GLY A 74 21.59 -8.91 10.52
CA GLY A 74 22.62 -8.12 9.85
C GLY A 74 23.97 -8.85 9.69
N GLU A 75 24.36 -9.71 10.63
CA GLU A 75 25.53 -10.58 10.50
C GLU A 75 25.37 -11.62 9.39
N GLN A 76 24.16 -12.15 9.21
CA GLN A 76 23.84 -13.14 8.19
C GLN A 76 23.50 -12.50 6.82
N TYR A 77 22.82 -11.36 6.84
CA TYR A 77 22.40 -10.59 5.66
C TYR A 77 22.77 -9.13 5.86
N PRO A 78 24.00 -8.72 5.55
CA PRO A 78 24.42 -7.32 5.73
C PRO A 78 23.50 -6.35 4.94
N PHE A 79 23.00 -5.33 5.62
CA PHE A 79 22.15 -4.30 5.04
C PHE A 79 22.51 -2.92 5.63
N GLU A 80 22.24 -1.88 4.84
CA GLU A 80 22.38 -0.51 5.32
C GLU A 80 21.25 -0.16 6.31
N PRO A 81 21.54 0.64 7.36
CA PRO A 81 20.52 1.13 8.27
C PRO A 81 19.35 1.79 7.51
N PHE A 82 18.14 1.51 7.95
CA PHE A 82 16.93 2.05 7.33
C PHE A 82 16.77 3.53 7.72
N LYS A 83 16.59 4.39 6.72
CA LYS A 83 16.39 5.82 6.94
C LYS A 83 14.91 6.15 6.78
N CYS A 84 14.30 6.69 7.83
CA CYS A 84 12.89 7.06 7.82
C CYS A 84 12.72 8.57 8.06
N LYS A 85 12.20 9.25 7.05
CA LYS A 85 11.62 10.59 7.14
C LYS A 85 10.25 10.53 6.50
N ASN A 86 9.28 11.20 7.08
CA ASN A 86 7.91 11.24 6.56
C ASN A 86 7.86 12.17 5.34
N VAL A 87 8.13 11.63 4.14
CA VAL A 87 8.08 12.36 2.88
C VAL A 87 6.81 11.97 2.13
N ARG A 88 6.00 12.97 1.77
CA ARG A 88 4.77 12.83 1.00
C ARG A 88 4.89 13.60 -0.30
N LEU A 89 4.68 12.94 -1.42
CA LEU A 89 4.69 13.50 -2.76
C LEU A 89 3.37 13.16 -3.46
N SER A 90 2.84 14.06 -4.26
CA SER A 90 1.79 13.68 -5.21
C SER A 90 2.37 12.79 -6.32
N PHE A 91 1.54 11.97 -6.95
CA PHE A 91 1.94 11.19 -8.10
C PHE A 91 2.51 12.08 -9.22
N LYS A 92 1.88 13.26 -9.44
CA LYS A 92 2.36 14.27 -10.40
C LYS A 92 3.78 14.78 -10.07
N GLU A 93 4.09 15.00 -8.78
CA GLU A 93 5.45 15.37 -8.35
C GLU A 93 6.45 14.22 -8.53
N GLY A 94 6.03 12.98 -8.29
CA GLY A 94 6.83 11.78 -8.57
C GLY A 94 7.17 11.65 -10.05
N VAL A 95 6.17 11.79 -10.94
CA VAL A 95 6.35 11.79 -12.40
C VAL A 95 7.28 12.92 -12.84
N LYS A 96 7.08 14.13 -12.27
CA LYS A 96 7.98 15.25 -12.54
C LYS A 96 9.42 14.98 -12.11
N LEU A 97 9.63 14.38 -10.95
CA LEU A 97 10.96 14.03 -10.46
C LEU A 97 11.66 13.03 -11.40
N LEU A 98 10.93 12.05 -11.95
CA LEU A 98 11.43 11.13 -12.95
C LEU A 98 11.83 11.89 -14.23
N ALA A 99 10.94 12.75 -14.74
CA ALA A 99 11.17 13.51 -15.98
C ALA A 99 12.38 14.47 -15.85
N ASP A 100 12.51 15.18 -14.73
CA ASP A 100 13.64 16.07 -14.45
C ASP A 100 14.99 15.32 -14.42
N ASN A 101 14.98 13.99 -14.27
CA ASN A 101 16.15 13.12 -14.30
C ASN A 101 16.26 12.25 -15.56
N GLY A 102 15.48 12.55 -16.62
CA GLY A 102 15.59 11.92 -17.93
C GLY A 102 14.80 10.60 -18.08
N PHE A 103 13.90 10.29 -17.16
CA PHE A 103 13.04 9.08 -17.24
C PHE A 103 11.64 9.45 -17.70
N THR A 104 11.10 8.65 -18.63
CA THR A 104 9.74 8.85 -19.15
C THR A 104 8.72 8.06 -18.34
N GLN A 105 7.65 8.73 -17.94
CA GLN A 105 6.48 8.13 -17.28
C GLN A 105 5.21 8.81 -17.78
N ASP A 106 4.25 8.02 -18.24
CA ASP A 106 2.92 8.54 -18.56
C ASP A 106 2.21 8.94 -17.25
N PRO A 107 1.76 10.20 -17.11
CA PRO A 107 1.11 10.67 -15.88
C PRO A 107 -0.28 10.05 -15.64
N LEU A 108 -0.86 9.33 -16.63
CA LEU A 108 -2.15 8.65 -16.53
C LEU A 108 -2.04 7.12 -16.44
N GLN A 109 -0.81 6.60 -16.26
CA GLN A 109 -0.56 5.17 -16.09
C GLN A 109 0.18 4.92 -14.77
N ASP A 110 0.04 3.69 -14.27
CA ASP A 110 0.79 3.27 -13.09
C ASP A 110 2.31 3.26 -13.34
N LEU A 111 3.09 3.35 -12.27
CA LEU A 111 4.54 3.24 -12.36
C LEU A 111 4.96 1.86 -12.85
N SER A 112 5.86 1.82 -13.82
CA SER A 112 6.54 0.56 -14.13
C SER A 112 7.45 0.15 -12.96
N THR A 113 7.74 -1.14 -12.82
CA THR A 113 8.67 -1.63 -11.78
C THR A 113 10.04 -0.95 -11.86
N GLU A 114 10.48 -0.55 -13.05
CA GLU A 114 11.74 0.17 -13.25
C GLU A 114 11.64 1.62 -12.75
N ASN A 115 10.57 2.32 -13.11
CA ASN A 115 10.33 3.69 -12.68
C ASN A 115 10.06 3.77 -11.17
N GLU A 116 9.39 2.79 -10.58
CA GLU A 116 9.21 2.66 -9.14
C GLU A 116 10.55 2.62 -8.39
N LYS A 117 11.47 1.74 -8.81
CA LYS A 117 12.82 1.65 -8.24
C LYS A 117 13.65 2.91 -8.47
N THR A 118 13.56 3.47 -9.67
CA THR A 118 14.25 4.71 -10.02
C THR A 118 13.77 5.88 -9.17
N LEU A 119 12.44 6.02 -9.00
CA LEU A 119 11.86 7.04 -8.16
C LEU A 119 12.32 6.87 -6.70
N GLY A 120 12.33 5.64 -6.18
CA GLY A 120 12.84 5.37 -4.83
C GLY A 120 14.30 5.80 -4.64
N ARG A 121 15.17 5.56 -5.63
CA ARG A 121 16.55 6.03 -5.61
C ARG A 121 16.62 7.58 -5.62
N LEU A 122 15.88 8.24 -6.49
CA LEU A 122 15.84 9.71 -6.57
C LEU A 122 15.29 10.35 -5.29
N VAL A 123 14.27 9.75 -4.69
CA VAL A 123 13.73 10.19 -3.38
C VAL A 123 14.79 10.04 -2.30
N ARG A 124 15.50 8.91 -2.25
CA ARG A 124 16.59 8.71 -1.29
C ARG A 124 17.71 9.73 -1.46
N GLU A 125 18.12 10.02 -2.68
CA GLU A 125 19.16 11.03 -2.98
C GLU A 125 18.72 12.44 -2.57
N LYS A 126 17.47 12.82 -2.86
CA LYS A 126 16.96 14.18 -2.64
C LYS A 126 16.55 14.44 -1.18
N TYR A 127 15.92 13.46 -0.51
CA TYR A 127 15.31 13.66 0.80
C TYR A 127 16.02 12.89 1.93
N ASP A 128 17.02 12.06 1.61
CA ASP A 128 17.74 11.19 2.55
C ASP A 128 16.80 10.29 3.35
N THR A 129 15.92 9.59 2.64
CA THR A 129 14.94 8.65 3.23
C THR A 129 14.77 7.40 2.38
N ASP A 130 14.55 6.25 3.04
CA ASP A 130 14.14 5.00 2.42
C ASP A 130 12.61 4.82 2.42
N PHE A 131 11.86 5.72 3.10
CA PHE A 131 10.42 5.63 3.29
C PHE A 131 9.74 6.89 2.75
N TYR A 132 8.72 6.72 1.90
CA TYR A 132 7.94 7.82 1.36
C TYR A 132 6.56 7.36 0.91
N MET A 133 5.67 8.32 0.69
CA MET A 133 4.32 8.13 0.19
C MET A 133 4.14 8.84 -1.14
N LEU A 134 3.41 8.21 -2.05
CA LEU A 134 2.81 8.86 -3.21
C LEU A 134 1.30 8.88 -3.05
N TYR A 135 0.64 10.00 -3.36
CA TYR A 135 -0.81 10.12 -3.35
C TYR A 135 -1.34 10.70 -4.66
N GLY A 136 -2.65 10.54 -4.90
CA GLY A 136 -3.30 11.08 -6.09
C GLY A 136 -2.93 10.31 -7.35
N TYR A 137 -3.09 8.99 -7.34
CA TYR A 137 -2.79 8.12 -8.47
C TYR A 137 -3.81 8.27 -9.60
N PRO A 138 -3.41 7.98 -10.85
CA PRO A 138 -4.33 8.02 -11.98
C PRO A 138 -5.43 6.95 -11.84
N THR A 139 -6.61 7.30 -12.32
CA THR A 139 -7.83 6.45 -12.23
C THR A 139 -7.65 5.09 -12.88
N ASN A 140 -6.89 5.01 -13.97
CA ASN A 140 -6.62 3.76 -14.68
C ASN A 140 -5.76 2.77 -13.87
N ALA A 141 -5.03 3.26 -12.86
CA ALA A 141 -4.19 2.43 -11.99
C ALA A 141 -4.94 1.89 -10.75
N ARG A 142 -6.24 2.20 -10.60
CA ARG A 142 -6.96 1.92 -9.36
C ARG A 142 -8.24 1.12 -9.59
N PRO A 143 -8.64 0.28 -8.62
CA PRO A 143 -9.85 -0.51 -8.71
C PRO A 143 -11.12 0.37 -8.65
N PHE A 144 -12.25 -0.21 -9.10
CA PHE A 144 -13.53 0.47 -9.25
C PHE A 144 -14.06 1.15 -7.98
N TYR A 145 -13.70 0.62 -6.81
CA TYR A 145 -14.18 1.11 -5.50
C TYR A 145 -13.38 2.30 -4.95
N THR A 146 -12.41 2.79 -5.71
CA THR A 146 -11.58 3.95 -5.32
C THR A 146 -12.31 5.24 -5.64
N MET A 147 -12.37 6.16 -4.67
CA MET A 147 -12.97 7.48 -4.84
C MET A 147 -12.15 8.32 -5.82
N LEU A 148 -12.81 8.96 -6.75
CA LEU A 148 -12.19 9.91 -7.67
C LEU A 148 -11.78 11.20 -6.95
N ASP A 149 -10.77 11.86 -7.49
CA ASP A 149 -10.44 13.23 -7.07
C ASP A 149 -11.60 14.16 -7.43
N PRO A 150 -12.10 15.00 -6.50
CA PRO A 150 -13.26 15.85 -6.75
C PRO A 150 -13.04 16.96 -7.79
N HIS A 151 -11.78 17.21 -8.18
CA HIS A 151 -11.39 18.28 -9.12
C HIS A 151 -10.87 17.75 -10.46
N ASP A 152 -10.48 16.47 -10.54
CA ASP A 152 -9.92 15.87 -11.76
C ASP A 152 -10.18 14.36 -11.79
N ASP A 153 -11.19 13.94 -12.52
CA ASP A 153 -11.62 12.52 -12.67
C ASP A 153 -10.53 11.61 -13.25
N ASN A 154 -9.46 12.16 -13.80
CA ASN A 154 -8.29 11.36 -14.23
C ASN A 154 -7.47 10.84 -13.05
N TYR A 155 -7.70 11.36 -11.84
CA TYR A 155 -6.99 10.99 -10.62
C TYR A 155 -7.95 10.52 -9.53
N THR A 156 -7.38 9.95 -8.48
CA THR A 156 -8.13 9.34 -7.38
C THR A 156 -7.59 9.77 -6.02
N ASN A 157 -8.42 9.71 -4.99
CA ASN A 157 -8.02 9.82 -3.59
C ASN A 157 -7.39 8.52 -3.11
N SER A 158 -6.22 8.19 -3.67
CA SER A 158 -5.48 6.97 -3.36
C SER A 158 -4.01 7.26 -3.06
N TYR A 159 -3.35 6.30 -2.49
CA TYR A 159 -1.96 6.43 -2.04
C TYR A 159 -1.26 5.09 -1.97
N ASP A 160 0.06 5.12 -2.16
CA ASP A 160 0.94 4.00 -1.90
C ASP A 160 2.08 4.43 -0.98
N PHE A 161 2.53 3.49 -0.15
CA PHE A 161 3.71 3.65 0.69
C PHE A 161 4.85 2.80 0.14
N PHE A 162 6.04 3.36 0.17
CA PHE A 162 7.23 2.76 -0.38
C PHE A 162 8.33 2.62 0.66
N MET A 163 9.05 1.50 0.56
CA MET A 163 10.30 1.26 1.28
C MET A 163 11.38 0.85 0.30
N ARG A 164 12.51 1.56 0.30
CA ARG A 164 13.66 1.27 -0.61
C ARG A 164 13.26 1.13 -2.09
N GLY A 165 12.26 1.91 -2.52
CA GLY A 165 11.77 1.89 -3.90
C GLY A 165 10.93 0.68 -4.27
N GLU A 166 10.36 -0.03 -3.31
CA GLU A 166 9.31 -1.05 -3.52
C GLU A 166 8.04 -0.65 -2.75
N GLU A 167 6.88 -0.80 -3.37
CA GLU A 167 5.58 -0.62 -2.73
C GLU A 167 5.40 -1.64 -1.60
N ILE A 168 4.96 -1.17 -0.42
CA ILE A 168 4.63 -2.02 0.72
C ILE A 168 3.14 -2.11 0.99
N THR A 169 2.38 -1.11 0.58
CA THR A 169 0.93 -1.07 0.70
C THR A 169 0.34 -0.07 -0.29
N SER A 170 -0.84 -0.40 -0.78
CA SER A 170 -1.71 0.46 -1.58
C SER A 170 -3.01 0.70 -0.83
N GLY A 171 -3.45 1.94 -0.79
CA GLY A 171 -4.65 2.34 -0.09
C GLY A 171 -5.43 3.42 -0.83
N ALA A 172 -6.67 3.65 -0.37
CA ALA A 172 -7.54 4.64 -0.97
C ALA A 172 -8.67 5.07 -0.04
N GLN A 173 -9.22 6.25 -0.31
CA GLN A 173 -10.58 6.54 0.06
C GLN A 173 -11.52 5.64 -0.73
N ARG A 174 -12.45 4.98 -0.04
CA ARG A 174 -13.46 4.13 -0.68
C ARG A 174 -14.64 4.98 -1.16
N ILE A 175 -15.29 4.53 -2.23
CA ILE A 175 -16.61 5.06 -2.59
C ILE A 175 -17.59 4.52 -1.55
N HIS A 176 -18.22 5.43 -0.81
CA HIS A 176 -19.18 5.09 0.26
C HIS A 176 -20.63 5.32 -0.14
N GLU A 177 -20.87 5.94 -1.31
CA GLU A 177 -22.19 6.18 -1.87
C GLU A 177 -22.61 4.98 -2.74
N PRO A 178 -23.67 4.23 -2.39
CA PRO A 178 -24.02 2.97 -3.04
C PRO A 178 -24.34 3.11 -4.54
N GLU A 179 -25.00 4.20 -4.94
CA GLU A 179 -25.34 4.44 -6.35
C GLU A 179 -24.09 4.74 -7.19
N PHE A 180 -23.16 5.54 -6.66
CA PHE A 180 -21.91 5.85 -7.33
C PHE A 180 -21.02 4.60 -7.43
N LEU A 181 -20.95 3.80 -6.38
CA LEU A 181 -20.22 2.53 -6.37
C LEU A 181 -20.76 1.56 -7.45
N ALA A 182 -22.09 1.44 -7.56
CA ALA A 182 -22.72 0.61 -8.59
C ALA A 182 -22.38 1.09 -10.01
N LYS A 183 -22.39 2.41 -10.26
CA LYS A 183 -22.01 3.00 -11.55
C LYS A 183 -20.55 2.72 -11.90
N ARG A 184 -19.64 2.87 -10.93
CA ARG A 184 -18.22 2.59 -11.12
C ARG A 184 -17.96 1.10 -11.39
N ALA A 185 -18.62 0.20 -10.66
CA ALA A 185 -18.53 -1.24 -10.89
C ALA A 185 -18.98 -1.60 -12.33
N ALA A 186 -20.13 -1.09 -12.76
CA ALA A 186 -20.63 -1.31 -14.12
C ALA A 186 -19.66 -0.77 -15.19
N HIS A 187 -19.07 0.42 -14.98
CA HIS A 187 -18.06 0.99 -15.87
C HIS A 187 -16.82 0.09 -16.02
N HIS A 188 -16.43 -0.60 -14.94
CA HIS A 188 -15.32 -1.57 -14.96
C HIS A 188 -15.74 -2.98 -15.41
N GLY A 189 -16.96 -3.15 -15.95
CA GLY A 189 -17.45 -4.43 -16.44
C GLY A 189 -17.80 -5.44 -15.34
N ILE A 190 -17.92 -5.02 -14.09
CA ILE A 190 -18.28 -5.87 -12.96
C ILE A 190 -19.80 -5.93 -12.84
N PRO A 191 -20.42 -7.11 -12.95
CA PRO A 191 -21.85 -7.24 -12.76
C PRO A 191 -22.25 -6.85 -11.33
N VAL A 192 -23.08 -5.82 -11.18
CA VAL A 192 -23.47 -5.27 -9.86
C VAL A 192 -24.05 -6.33 -8.94
N ALA A 193 -24.79 -7.31 -9.49
CA ALA A 193 -25.37 -8.41 -8.72
C ALA A 193 -24.30 -9.27 -7.99
N THR A 194 -23.07 -9.34 -8.49
CA THR A 194 -21.99 -10.14 -7.84
C THR A 194 -21.41 -9.47 -6.60
N ILE A 195 -21.66 -8.17 -6.42
CA ILE A 195 -21.19 -7.38 -5.28
C ILE A 195 -22.35 -6.68 -4.55
N GLN A 196 -23.56 -7.21 -4.72
CA GLN A 196 -24.78 -6.57 -4.19
C GLN A 196 -24.73 -6.42 -2.67
N GLU A 197 -24.28 -7.45 -1.94
CA GLU A 197 -24.16 -7.43 -0.47
C GLU A 197 -23.18 -6.34 0.03
N TYR A 198 -22.11 -6.11 -0.73
CA TYR A 198 -21.17 -5.03 -0.45
C TYR A 198 -21.80 -3.65 -0.65
N ILE A 199 -22.52 -3.45 -1.76
CA ILE A 199 -23.26 -2.19 -2.04
C ILE A 199 -24.36 -1.98 -1.01
N ASP A 200 -25.09 -3.03 -0.64
CA ASP A 200 -26.22 -2.93 0.29
C ASP A 200 -25.76 -2.50 1.69
N ALA A 201 -24.55 -2.88 2.12
CA ALA A 201 -24.00 -2.42 3.39
C ALA A 201 -23.92 -0.89 3.49
N PHE A 202 -23.67 -0.20 2.37
CA PHE A 202 -23.55 1.26 2.34
C PHE A 202 -24.88 1.99 2.31
N LYS A 203 -25.99 1.31 1.97
CA LYS A 203 -27.34 1.89 1.97
C LYS A 203 -27.84 2.28 3.37
N TYR A 204 -27.24 1.72 4.41
CA TYR A 204 -27.60 2.00 5.81
C TYR A 204 -26.84 3.18 6.43
N GLY A 205 -26.13 3.94 5.61
CA GLY A 205 -25.35 5.10 6.05
C GLY A 205 -23.89 4.73 6.31
N CYS A 206 -23.07 4.87 5.29
CA CYS A 206 -21.62 4.66 5.42
C CYS A 206 -20.92 6.01 5.46
N PRO A 207 -20.12 6.30 6.48
CA PRO A 207 -19.32 7.53 6.51
C PRO A 207 -18.18 7.47 5.48
N PRO A 208 -17.62 8.63 5.06
CA PRO A 208 -16.38 8.67 4.32
C PRO A 208 -15.29 7.89 5.04
N HIS A 209 -14.63 6.97 4.32
CA HIS A 209 -13.65 6.08 4.92
C HIS A 209 -12.59 5.64 3.90
N GLY A 210 -11.55 5.07 4.41
CA GLY A 210 -10.52 4.45 3.61
C GLY A 210 -9.52 3.69 4.46
N GLY A 211 -8.61 3.01 3.79
CA GLY A 211 -7.62 2.17 4.43
C GLY A 211 -6.74 1.45 3.45
N CYS A 212 -6.02 0.46 3.95
CA CYS A 212 -5.07 -0.32 3.16
C CYS A 212 -4.81 -1.70 3.77
N GLY A 213 -4.22 -2.59 2.96
CA GLY A 213 -3.68 -3.87 3.40
C GLY A 213 -2.15 -3.88 3.27
N ILE A 214 -1.46 -4.33 4.30
CA ILE A 214 0.00 -4.34 4.41
C ILE A 214 0.50 -5.76 4.56
N GLY A 215 1.36 -6.23 3.65
CA GLY A 215 2.05 -7.52 3.79
C GLY A 215 3.26 -7.40 4.71
N LEU A 216 3.19 -7.95 5.92
CA LEU A 216 4.25 -7.79 6.93
C LEU A 216 5.59 -8.41 6.51
N GLU A 217 5.59 -9.53 5.79
CA GLU A 217 6.82 -10.13 5.25
C GLU A 217 7.54 -9.20 4.27
N ARG A 218 6.78 -8.38 3.51
CA ARG A 218 7.38 -7.39 2.61
C ARG A 218 8.03 -6.24 3.39
N VAL A 219 7.40 -5.78 4.46
CA VAL A 219 7.96 -4.76 5.36
C VAL A 219 9.25 -5.27 5.99
N VAL A 220 9.26 -6.48 6.55
CA VAL A 220 10.47 -7.10 7.14
C VAL A 220 11.56 -7.28 6.09
N LYS A 221 11.21 -7.80 4.89
CA LYS A 221 12.13 -7.95 3.77
C LYS A 221 12.87 -6.64 3.46
N LEU A 222 12.12 -5.55 3.33
CA LEU A 222 12.68 -4.27 2.90
C LEU A 222 13.40 -3.53 4.03
N TYR A 223 12.90 -3.64 5.27
CA TYR A 223 13.58 -3.09 6.43
C TYR A 223 14.96 -3.72 6.62
N CYS A 224 15.06 -5.03 6.55
CA CYS A 224 16.30 -5.80 6.70
C CYS A 224 17.12 -5.95 5.39
N GLY A 225 16.71 -5.31 4.28
CA GLY A 225 17.43 -5.40 3.01
C GLY A 225 17.50 -6.81 2.41
N ILE A 226 16.58 -7.70 2.78
CA ILE A 226 16.55 -9.10 2.32
C ILE A 226 16.06 -9.17 0.89
N ARG A 227 16.78 -9.85 0.00
CA ARG A 227 16.47 -9.89 -1.43
C ARG A 227 15.28 -10.77 -1.81
N ASN A 228 14.93 -11.76 -0.98
CA ASN A 228 13.89 -12.74 -1.29
C ASN A 228 12.93 -12.87 -0.10
N ILE A 229 11.64 -12.54 -0.34
CA ILE A 229 10.57 -12.55 0.66
C ILE A 229 10.39 -13.92 1.34
N ARG A 230 10.76 -15.02 0.66
CA ARG A 230 10.70 -16.37 1.24
C ARG A 230 11.55 -16.53 2.49
N LYS A 231 12.57 -15.68 2.68
CA LYS A 231 13.41 -15.66 3.89
C LYS A 231 12.75 -14.96 5.09
N CYS A 232 11.61 -14.29 4.85
CA CYS A 232 10.83 -13.62 5.88
C CYS A 232 9.65 -14.46 6.38
N SER A 233 9.50 -15.68 5.89
CA SER A 233 8.50 -16.65 6.35
C SER A 233 9.20 -17.95 6.74
N LEU A 234 8.78 -18.57 7.86
CA LEU A 234 9.35 -19.85 8.30
C LEU A 234 8.99 -21.00 7.34
N PHE A 235 7.76 -20.97 6.81
CA PHE A 235 7.25 -21.95 5.85
C PHE A 235 6.65 -21.23 4.64
N PRO A 236 7.49 -20.64 3.75
CA PRO A 236 7.00 -19.86 2.65
C PRO A 236 6.24 -20.71 1.64
N ARG A 237 5.04 -20.25 1.23
CA ARG A 237 4.21 -20.85 0.19
C ARG A 237 4.22 -19.98 -1.05
N ASP A 238 4.47 -20.62 -2.18
CA ASP A 238 4.49 -20.01 -3.51
C ASP A 238 3.89 -20.96 -4.56
N PRO A 239 3.73 -20.56 -5.83
CA PRO A 239 3.14 -21.42 -6.87
C PRO A 239 3.80 -22.78 -7.06
N LYS A 240 5.06 -22.94 -6.63
CA LYS A 240 5.84 -24.18 -6.73
C LYS A 240 5.97 -24.93 -5.40
N ARG A 241 5.61 -24.30 -4.30
CA ARG A 241 5.73 -24.89 -2.95
C ARG A 241 4.52 -24.55 -2.10
N LEU A 242 3.64 -25.53 -1.91
CA LEU A 242 2.45 -25.45 -1.06
C LEU A 242 2.58 -26.28 0.24
N ARG A 243 3.61 -27.11 0.34
CA ARG A 243 3.88 -27.95 1.51
C ARG A 243 5.17 -27.49 2.20
N PRO A 244 5.29 -27.72 3.50
CA PRO A 244 6.52 -27.43 4.25
C PRO A 244 7.76 -28.08 3.65
#